data_9de44b9276efa8bc4dcf92c4cd29f4e8
#
_entry.id   9de44b9276efa8bc4dcf92c4cd29f4e8
#
_cell.length_a   1.000
_cell.length_b   1.000
_cell.length_c   1.000
_cell.angle_alpha   90.00
_cell.angle_beta   90.00
_cell.angle_gamma   90.00
#
_symmetry.space_group_name_H-M   'P 1'
#
loop_
_entity.id
_entity.type
_entity.pdbx_description
1 polymer ?
#
loop_
_entity_poly.entity_id
_entity_poly.type
_entity_poly.pdbx_seq_one_letter_code
_entity_poly.pdbx_strand_id
1 'polypeptide(L)'
;MKEAAAELRFLLKVSRPGFWLTSIWFYLLPLGQRDVFGSFGFWLGLLFVTFPLGIIIYGWNDVVDRETDRLNPRKDTFLFGARPTSEQSARLPWSIALVQLPFFIVFTWQFGWLAVAWFAALIAATALYNWPRIGFKGRPGLDLLDQSAYLLVFVLSSWLNGLPQAPWFTLVFGALF
;
A
#
# COMPACT_ATOMS: atom_id res chain seq x y z
N MET A 1 4.56 -26.20 -9.64
CA MET A 1 4.37 -25.05 -10.56
C MET A 1 2.93 -24.52 -10.59
N LYS A 2 1.90 -25.36 -10.77
CA LYS A 2 0.48 -24.88 -10.81
C LYS A 2 0.03 -24.20 -9.52
N GLU A 3 0.40 -24.73 -8.35
CA GLU A 3 0.05 -24.15 -7.04
C GLU A 3 0.71 -22.78 -6.81
N ALA A 4 2.01 -22.66 -7.13
CA ALA A 4 2.72 -21.37 -7.01
C ALA A 4 2.11 -20.28 -7.93
N ALA A 5 1.70 -20.65 -9.15
CA ALA A 5 1.03 -19.73 -10.06
C ALA A 5 -0.36 -19.33 -9.55
N ALA A 6 -1.10 -20.24 -8.91
CA ALA A 6 -2.39 -19.93 -8.30
C ALA A 6 -2.24 -18.98 -7.10
N GLU A 7 -1.23 -19.21 -6.25
CA GLU A 7 -0.92 -18.35 -5.11
C GLU A 7 -0.49 -16.95 -5.57
N LEU A 8 0.40 -16.86 -6.56
CA LEU A 8 0.78 -15.57 -7.13
C LEU A 8 -0.43 -14.82 -7.69
N ARG A 9 -1.31 -15.51 -8.42
CA ARG A 9 -2.55 -14.91 -8.94
C ARG A 9 -3.47 -14.43 -7.81
N PHE A 10 -3.57 -15.18 -6.72
CA PHE A 10 -4.33 -14.79 -5.54
C PHE A 10 -3.74 -13.50 -4.93
N LEU A 11 -2.44 -13.44 -4.67
CA LEU A 11 -1.78 -12.26 -4.12
C LEU A 11 -1.87 -11.05 -5.05
N LEU A 12 -1.78 -11.25 -6.37
CA LEU A 12 -2.02 -10.19 -7.35
C LEU A 12 -3.45 -9.63 -7.25
N LYS A 13 -4.47 -10.48 -7.09
CA LYS A 13 -5.84 -9.98 -6.87
C LYS A 13 -5.97 -9.24 -5.54
N VAL A 14 -5.35 -9.73 -4.46
CA VAL A 14 -5.32 -9.04 -3.16
C VAL A 14 -4.75 -7.64 -3.31
N SER A 15 -3.66 -7.46 -4.06
CA SER A 15 -3.01 -6.15 -4.25
C SER A 15 -3.82 -5.16 -5.10
N ARG A 16 -4.93 -5.60 -5.71
CA ARG A 16 -5.85 -4.80 -6.53
C ARG A 16 -5.13 -3.96 -7.60
N PRO A 17 -4.57 -4.56 -8.64
CA PRO A 17 -3.85 -3.85 -9.71
C PRO A 17 -4.61 -2.68 -10.32
N GLY A 18 -5.94 -2.72 -10.34
CA GLY A 18 -6.77 -1.62 -10.82
C GLY A 18 -6.59 -0.31 -10.04
N PHE A 19 -6.13 -0.37 -8.78
CA PHE A 19 -5.84 0.80 -7.95
C PHE A 19 -4.36 1.19 -7.91
N TRP A 20 -3.45 0.44 -8.55
CA TRP A 20 -2.04 0.81 -8.60
C TRP A 20 -1.80 2.16 -9.25
N LEU A 21 -2.62 2.56 -10.22
CA LEU A 21 -2.50 3.88 -10.85
C LEU A 21 -2.58 5.02 -9.84
N THR A 22 -3.41 4.92 -8.82
CA THR A 22 -3.49 5.92 -7.75
C THR A 22 -2.16 6.01 -6.98
N SER A 23 -1.62 4.88 -6.54
CA SER A 23 -0.34 4.85 -5.83
C SER A 23 0.83 5.32 -6.71
N ILE A 24 0.84 4.95 -7.98
CA ILE A 24 1.82 5.42 -8.97
C ILE A 24 1.71 6.94 -9.13
N TRP A 25 0.49 7.48 -9.25
CA TRP A 25 0.25 8.91 -9.36
C TRP A 25 0.87 9.66 -8.18
N PHE A 26 0.55 9.26 -6.94
CA PHE A 26 1.13 9.86 -5.75
C PHE A 26 2.65 9.70 -5.67
N TYR A 27 3.21 8.61 -6.18
CA TYR A 27 4.65 8.39 -6.23
C TYR A 27 5.34 9.31 -7.24
N LEU A 28 4.72 9.60 -8.37
CA LEU A 28 5.28 10.43 -9.44
C LEU A 28 5.17 11.93 -9.15
N LEU A 29 4.17 12.37 -8.40
CA LEU A 29 3.91 13.80 -8.15
C LEU A 29 5.11 14.58 -7.61
N PRO A 30 5.89 14.11 -6.61
CA PRO A 30 7.04 14.82 -6.10
C PRO A 30 8.19 14.96 -7.10
N LEU A 31 8.23 14.12 -8.13
CA LEU A 31 9.33 14.05 -9.08
C LEU A 31 9.36 15.27 -10.02
N GLY A 32 8.21 15.84 -10.32
CA GLY A 32 8.09 16.95 -11.27
C GLY A 32 8.58 16.54 -12.65
N GLN A 33 9.43 17.41 -13.25
CA GLN A 33 10.03 17.16 -14.57
C GLN A 33 11.45 16.58 -14.50
N ARG A 34 11.84 15.98 -13.37
CA ARG A 34 13.19 15.44 -13.18
C ARG A 34 13.34 14.13 -13.92
N ASP A 35 14.51 13.94 -14.54
CA ASP A 35 14.90 12.65 -15.10
C ASP A 35 15.38 11.73 -13.96
N VAL A 36 14.55 10.76 -13.62
CA VAL A 36 14.79 9.78 -12.56
C VAL A 36 14.88 8.35 -13.09
N PHE A 37 14.69 8.14 -14.39
CA PHE A 37 14.60 6.81 -14.99
C PHE A 37 15.90 6.00 -14.90
N GLY A 38 17.06 6.68 -14.76
CA GLY A 38 18.34 6.04 -14.48
C GLY A 38 18.55 5.62 -13.03
N SER A 39 17.66 5.99 -12.11
CA SER A 39 17.80 5.72 -10.68
C SER A 39 17.24 4.35 -10.29
N PHE A 40 18.06 3.55 -9.62
CA PHE A 40 17.58 2.31 -8.98
C PHE A 40 16.49 2.59 -7.93
N GLY A 41 16.64 3.66 -7.15
CA GLY A 41 15.66 4.09 -6.15
C GLY A 41 14.28 4.36 -6.76
N PHE A 42 14.25 4.97 -7.95
CA PHE A 42 12.99 5.19 -8.68
C PHE A 42 12.25 3.88 -8.97
N TRP A 43 12.94 2.90 -9.56
CA TRP A 43 12.31 1.62 -9.92
C TRP A 43 11.94 0.78 -8.72
N LEU A 44 12.78 0.81 -7.67
CA LEU A 44 12.49 0.12 -6.41
C LEU A 44 11.23 0.69 -5.74
N GLY A 45 11.11 2.01 -5.71
CA GLY A 45 9.93 2.68 -5.16
C GLY A 45 8.68 2.44 -6.01
N LEU A 46 8.81 2.50 -7.33
CA LEU A 46 7.70 2.20 -8.24
C LEU A 46 7.19 0.76 -8.07
N LEU A 47 8.10 -0.20 -7.91
CA LEU A 47 7.75 -1.59 -7.59
C LEU A 47 7.02 -1.67 -6.24
N PHE A 48 7.55 -0.96 -5.22
CA PHE A 48 6.97 -0.99 -3.88
C PHE A 48 5.54 -0.42 -3.84
N VAL A 49 5.31 0.73 -4.47
CA VAL A 49 3.99 1.39 -4.42
C VAL A 49 2.90 0.70 -5.24
N THR A 50 3.25 -0.29 -6.04
CA THR A 50 2.30 -1.16 -6.76
C THR A 50 1.93 -2.38 -5.93
N PHE A 51 2.58 -3.51 -6.17
CA PHE A 51 2.23 -4.79 -5.58
C PHE A 51 2.41 -4.83 -4.05
N PRO A 52 3.58 -4.49 -3.44
CA PRO A 52 3.76 -4.55 -2.00
C PRO A 52 2.84 -3.63 -1.20
N LEU A 53 2.71 -2.37 -1.62
CA LEU A 53 1.81 -1.42 -0.96
C LEU A 53 0.35 -1.87 -1.09
N GLY A 54 -0.05 -2.37 -2.26
CA GLY A 54 -1.39 -2.92 -2.45
C GLY A 54 -1.66 -4.12 -1.54
N ILE A 55 -0.67 -5.00 -1.36
CA ILE A 55 -0.80 -6.18 -0.48
C ILE A 55 -1.03 -5.76 0.98
N ILE A 56 -0.31 -4.79 1.52
CA ILE A 56 -0.50 -4.40 2.92
C ILE A 56 -1.83 -3.68 3.12
N ILE A 57 -2.18 -2.73 2.26
CA ILE A 57 -3.42 -1.94 2.39
C ILE A 57 -4.66 -2.84 2.20
N TYR A 58 -4.73 -3.51 1.07
CA TYR A 58 -5.93 -4.27 0.70
C TYR A 58 -5.95 -5.68 1.29
N GLY A 59 -4.79 -6.29 1.52
CA GLY A 59 -4.71 -7.58 2.18
C GLY A 59 -5.20 -7.51 3.63
N TRP A 60 -4.85 -6.44 4.36
CA TRP A 60 -5.40 -6.22 5.70
C TRP A 60 -6.92 -6.05 5.66
N ASN A 61 -7.42 -5.27 4.71
CA ASN A 61 -8.86 -5.12 4.49
C ASN A 61 -9.55 -6.47 4.21
N ASP A 62 -8.96 -7.30 3.34
CA ASP A 62 -9.52 -8.60 2.99
C ASP A 62 -9.51 -9.61 4.17
N VAL A 63 -8.58 -9.45 5.12
CA VAL A 63 -8.58 -10.23 6.39
C VAL A 63 -9.74 -9.81 7.30
N VAL A 64 -9.94 -8.49 7.47
CA VAL A 64 -10.96 -7.94 8.38
C VAL A 64 -12.37 -8.13 7.82
N ASP A 65 -12.56 -7.88 6.52
CA ASP A 65 -13.87 -7.90 5.87
C ASP A 65 -14.30 -9.29 5.37
N ARG A 66 -13.56 -10.34 5.69
CA ARG A 66 -13.75 -11.68 5.14
C ARG A 66 -15.20 -12.14 5.09
N GLU A 67 -15.96 -11.93 6.17
CA GLU A 67 -17.35 -12.40 6.26
C GLU A 67 -18.29 -11.60 5.37
N THR A 68 -18.12 -10.29 5.32
CA THR A 68 -18.91 -9.39 4.46
C THR A 68 -18.56 -9.57 2.98
N ASP A 69 -17.28 -9.75 2.69
CA ASP A 69 -16.78 -9.93 1.33
C ASP A 69 -17.20 -11.26 0.68
N ARG A 70 -17.51 -12.26 1.50
CA ARG A 70 -18.02 -13.54 1.00
C ARG A 70 -19.29 -13.39 0.17
N LEU A 71 -20.13 -12.41 0.52
CA LEU A 71 -21.40 -12.14 -0.15
C LEU A 71 -21.28 -11.07 -1.25
N ASN A 72 -20.13 -10.42 -1.39
CA ASN A 72 -19.93 -9.34 -2.34
C ASN A 72 -19.70 -9.89 -3.76
N PRO A 73 -20.61 -9.66 -4.73
CA PRO A 73 -20.48 -10.20 -6.09
C PRO A 73 -19.31 -9.58 -6.89
N ARG A 74 -18.81 -8.40 -6.46
CA ARG A 74 -17.69 -7.70 -7.15
C ARG A 74 -16.33 -8.29 -6.83
N LYS A 75 -16.21 -9.07 -5.75
CA LYS A 75 -14.93 -9.71 -5.35
C LYS A 75 -14.48 -10.78 -6.34
N ASP A 76 -13.25 -11.21 -6.18
CA ASP A 76 -12.51 -12.15 -7.01
C ASP A 76 -12.08 -11.59 -8.37
N THR A 77 -11.82 -10.29 -8.41
CA THR A 77 -11.32 -9.57 -9.59
C THR A 77 -10.02 -8.82 -9.27
N PHE A 78 -9.29 -8.41 -10.31
CA PHE A 78 -8.10 -7.58 -10.15
C PHE A 78 -8.41 -6.12 -9.75
N LEU A 79 -9.68 -5.71 -9.81
CA LEU A 79 -10.11 -4.38 -9.39
C LEU A 79 -10.60 -4.39 -7.93
N PHE A 80 -11.44 -5.35 -7.57
CA PHE A 80 -12.10 -5.36 -6.25
C PHE A 80 -11.47 -6.33 -5.25
N GLY A 81 -10.37 -6.98 -5.60
CA GLY A 81 -9.61 -7.86 -4.73
C GLY A 81 -10.02 -9.33 -4.82
N ALA A 82 -9.33 -10.15 -4.04
CA ALA A 82 -9.57 -11.57 -3.97
C ALA A 82 -10.81 -11.91 -3.12
N ARG A 83 -11.29 -13.13 -3.28
CA ARG A 83 -12.21 -13.78 -2.33
C ARG A 83 -11.46 -14.95 -1.71
N PRO A 84 -10.76 -14.73 -0.58
CA PRO A 84 -9.91 -15.74 0.00
C PRO A 84 -10.72 -16.92 0.57
N THR A 85 -10.20 -18.11 0.40
CA THR A 85 -10.64 -19.29 1.15
C THR A 85 -10.28 -19.13 2.64
N SER A 86 -10.80 -20.01 3.50
CA SER A 86 -10.44 -19.99 4.93
C SER A 86 -8.94 -20.20 5.14
N GLU A 87 -8.32 -21.07 4.37
CA GLU A 87 -6.88 -21.34 4.42
C GLU A 87 -6.06 -20.13 3.92
N GLN A 88 -6.44 -19.52 2.81
CA GLN A 88 -5.81 -18.31 2.28
C GLN A 88 -5.93 -17.15 3.26
N SER A 89 -7.09 -16.95 3.89
CA SER A 89 -7.26 -15.90 4.91
C SER A 89 -6.35 -16.12 6.12
N ALA A 90 -6.15 -17.36 6.56
CA ALA A 90 -5.27 -17.67 7.69
C ALA A 90 -3.78 -17.42 7.36
N ARG A 91 -3.39 -17.61 6.09
CA ARG A 91 -2.01 -17.39 5.64
C ARG A 91 -1.72 -15.94 5.22
N LEU A 92 -2.76 -15.17 4.87
CA LEU A 92 -2.61 -13.83 4.30
C LEU A 92 -1.78 -12.87 5.17
N PRO A 93 -1.91 -12.82 6.51
CA PRO A 93 -1.04 -11.98 7.35
C PRO A 93 0.45 -12.31 7.18
N TRP A 94 0.80 -13.59 7.07
CA TRP A 94 2.18 -14.02 6.83
C TRP A 94 2.66 -13.66 5.43
N SER A 95 1.80 -13.79 4.42
CA SER A 95 2.11 -13.36 3.06
C SER A 95 2.35 -11.85 2.99
N ILE A 96 1.54 -11.04 3.70
CA ILE A 96 1.76 -9.60 3.84
C ILE A 96 3.15 -9.34 4.43
N ALA A 97 3.48 -9.95 5.57
CA ALA A 97 4.78 -9.76 6.23
C ALA A 97 5.96 -10.16 5.34
N LEU A 98 5.87 -11.30 4.65
CA LEU A 98 6.91 -11.79 3.75
C LEU A 98 7.13 -10.87 2.54
N VAL A 99 6.08 -10.30 1.97
CA VAL A 99 6.17 -9.34 0.86
C VAL A 99 6.80 -8.03 1.32
N GLN A 100 6.51 -7.56 2.55
CA GLN A 100 7.06 -6.32 3.08
C GLN A 100 8.53 -6.44 3.51
N LEU A 101 8.93 -7.62 3.99
CA LEU A 101 10.24 -7.84 4.62
C LEU A 101 11.45 -7.36 3.79
N PRO A 102 11.59 -7.70 2.50
CA PRO A 102 12.74 -7.24 1.70
C PRO A 102 12.79 -5.71 1.58
N PHE A 103 11.65 -5.06 1.43
CA PHE A 103 11.57 -3.60 1.35
C PHE A 103 11.86 -2.96 2.71
N PHE A 104 11.35 -3.53 3.79
CA PHE A 104 11.67 -3.08 5.15
C PHE A 104 13.18 -3.12 5.39
N ILE A 105 13.85 -4.21 5.02
CA ILE A 105 15.30 -4.36 5.18
C ILE A 105 16.04 -3.30 4.34
N VAL A 106 15.73 -3.19 3.05
CA VAL A 106 16.42 -2.26 2.14
C VAL A 106 16.19 -0.81 2.55
N PHE A 107 14.96 -0.41 2.86
CA PHE A 107 14.66 0.97 3.25
C PHE A 107 15.25 1.31 4.61
N THR A 108 15.23 0.37 5.57
CA THR A 108 15.88 0.59 6.88
C THR A 108 17.39 0.70 6.74
N TRP A 109 17.99 -0.08 5.86
CA TRP A 109 19.43 0.06 5.55
C TRP A 109 19.77 1.42 4.95
N GLN A 110 18.93 1.97 4.06
CA GLN A 110 19.14 3.27 3.42
C GLN A 110 18.83 4.47 4.31
N PHE A 111 17.72 4.42 5.07
CA PHE A 111 17.14 5.58 5.77
C PHE A 111 17.11 5.41 7.30
N GLY A 112 17.61 4.29 7.82
CA GLY A 112 17.68 4.04 9.24
C GLY A 112 16.31 4.04 9.93
N TRP A 113 16.27 4.65 11.11
CA TRP A 113 15.04 4.72 11.93
C TRP A 113 13.87 5.45 11.26
N LEU A 114 14.16 6.34 10.29
CA LEU A 114 13.09 7.03 9.53
C LEU A 114 12.25 6.05 8.73
N ALA A 115 12.87 5.03 8.11
CA ALA A 115 12.12 3.97 7.43
C ALA A 115 11.29 3.14 8.40
N VAL A 116 11.82 2.83 9.58
CA VAL A 116 11.06 2.13 10.63
C VAL A 116 9.83 2.94 11.05
N ALA A 117 9.99 4.24 11.29
CA ALA A 117 8.89 5.14 11.61
C ALA A 117 7.85 5.24 10.47
N TRP A 118 8.33 5.26 9.23
CA TRP A 118 7.48 5.28 8.04
C TRP A 118 6.64 4.00 7.93
N PHE A 119 7.25 2.83 8.08
CA PHE A 119 6.50 1.56 8.10
C PHE A 119 5.52 1.48 9.26
N ALA A 120 5.90 1.97 10.44
CA ALA A 120 4.99 2.05 11.58
C ALA A 120 3.79 2.95 11.29
N ALA A 121 4.00 4.11 10.64
CA ALA A 121 2.92 4.99 10.21
C ALA A 121 2.00 4.33 9.16
N LEU A 122 2.57 3.62 8.19
CA LEU A 122 1.80 2.87 7.18
C LEU A 122 0.93 1.78 7.83
N ILE A 123 1.50 1.00 8.76
CA ILE A 123 0.78 -0.03 9.49
C ILE A 123 -0.32 0.61 10.36
N ALA A 124 -0.01 1.71 11.05
CA ALA A 124 -0.97 2.42 11.90
C ALA A 124 -2.15 2.96 11.09
N ALA A 125 -1.89 3.60 9.95
CA ALA A 125 -2.93 4.10 9.05
C ALA A 125 -3.82 2.94 8.56
N THR A 126 -3.23 1.87 8.04
CA THR A 126 -3.96 0.69 7.58
C THR A 126 -4.79 0.04 8.69
N ALA A 127 -4.24 -0.02 9.91
CA ALA A 127 -4.95 -0.57 11.07
C ALA A 127 -6.10 0.34 11.51
N LEU A 128 -5.89 1.66 11.59
CA LEU A 128 -6.92 2.63 11.96
C LEU A 128 -8.08 2.62 10.96
N TYR A 129 -7.79 2.50 9.67
CA TYR A 129 -8.84 2.37 8.66
C TYR A 129 -9.72 1.13 8.89
N ASN A 130 -9.07 -0.02 9.09
CA ASN A 130 -9.74 -1.32 9.11
C ASN A 130 -10.13 -1.81 10.51
N TRP A 131 -9.92 -1.02 11.58
CA TRP A 131 -10.17 -1.50 12.95
C TRP A 131 -11.64 -1.86 13.17
N PRO A 132 -11.95 -3.09 13.59
CA PRO A 132 -13.33 -3.48 13.87
C PRO A 132 -13.98 -2.55 14.88
N ARG A 133 -15.20 -2.07 14.61
CA ARG A 133 -16.04 -1.21 15.47
C ARG A 133 -15.60 0.26 15.59
N ILE A 134 -14.30 0.58 15.58
CA ILE A 134 -13.81 1.95 15.79
C ILE A 134 -13.03 2.51 14.61
N GLY A 135 -12.76 1.71 13.57
CA GLY A 135 -12.03 2.11 12.39
C GLY A 135 -12.67 3.27 11.63
N PHE A 136 -11.88 3.92 10.80
CA PHE A 136 -12.30 5.11 10.04
C PHE A 136 -13.21 4.76 8.87
N LYS A 137 -13.15 3.53 8.40
CA LYS A 137 -13.93 3.02 7.27
C LYS A 137 -15.43 3.27 7.43
N GLY A 138 -16.03 3.93 6.45
CA GLY A 138 -17.45 4.24 6.43
C GLY A 138 -17.90 5.30 7.43
N ARG A 139 -16.96 6.07 8.02
CA ARG A 139 -17.25 7.21 8.90
C ARG A 139 -16.91 8.51 8.18
N PRO A 140 -17.92 9.31 7.77
CA PRO A 140 -17.68 10.59 7.10
C PRO A 140 -16.69 11.47 7.87
N GLY A 141 -15.73 12.05 7.16
CA GLY A 141 -14.66 12.87 7.75
C GLY A 141 -13.45 12.05 8.20
N LEU A 142 -13.61 10.96 8.95
CA LEU A 142 -12.51 10.08 9.34
C LEU A 142 -12.00 9.26 8.17
N ASP A 143 -12.88 8.83 7.30
CA ASP A 143 -12.55 8.15 6.04
C ASP A 143 -11.70 9.07 5.14
N LEU A 144 -12.04 10.36 5.07
CA LEU A 144 -11.26 11.37 4.35
C LEU A 144 -9.88 11.58 4.97
N LEU A 145 -9.78 11.60 6.31
CA LEU A 145 -8.49 11.73 6.99
C LEU A 145 -7.55 10.58 6.68
N ASP A 146 -8.08 9.37 6.53
CA ASP A 146 -7.26 8.19 6.18
C ASP A 146 -6.65 8.30 4.77
N GLN A 147 -7.34 8.98 3.84
CA GLN A 147 -6.79 9.24 2.51
C GLN A 147 -5.47 10.04 2.58
N SER A 148 -5.26 10.84 3.63
CA SER A 148 -4.00 11.54 3.86
C SER A 148 -2.80 10.58 4.05
N ALA A 149 -3.03 9.29 4.30
CA ALA A 149 -1.96 8.27 4.33
C ALA A 149 -1.21 8.14 2.99
N TYR A 150 -1.81 8.56 1.87
CA TYR A 150 -1.07 8.67 0.61
C TYR A 150 0.11 9.66 0.66
N LEU A 151 0.14 10.58 1.63
CA LEU A 151 1.31 11.44 1.89
C LEU A 151 2.56 10.61 2.24
N LEU A 152 2.40 9.43 2.81
CA LEU A 152 3.52 8.51 3.04
C LEU A 152 4.19 8.09 1.72
N VAL A 153 3.43 8.00 0.64
CA VAL A 153 3.97 7.70 -0.70
C VAL A 153 4.83 8.86 -1.21
N PHE A 154 4.43 10.12 -0.97
CA PHE A 154 5.24 11.30 -1.31
C PHE A 154 6.57 11.31 -0.57
N VAL A 155 6.53 11.04 0.74
CA VAL A 155 7.74 10.98 1.57
C VAL A 155 8.69 9.91 1.05
N LEU A 156 8.18 8.71 0.79
CA LEU A 156 8.96 7.60 0.25
C LEU A 156 9.57 7.96 -1.12
N SER A 157 8.78 8.53 -2.01
CA SER A 157 9.24 8.98 -3.33
C SER A 157 10.37 9.98 -3.22
N SER A 158 10.23 10.98 -2.33
CA SER A 158 11.26 11.99 -2.11
C SER A 158 12.56 11.37 -1.60
N TRP A 159 12.50 10.46 -0.65
CA TRP A 159 13.69 9.78 -0.11
C TRP A 159 14.41 8.94 -1.17
N LEU A 160 13.68 8.07 -1.86
CA LEU A 160 14.26 7.15 -2.85
C LEU A 160 14.88 7.86 -4.06
N ASN A 161 14.40 9.07 -4.37
CA ASN A 161 14.88 9.85 -5.50
C ASN A 161 15.79 11.03 -5.09
N GLY A 162 16.22 11.09 -3.81
CA GLY A 162 17.13 12.13 -3.32
C GLY A 162 16.57 13.54 -3.44
N LEU A 163 15.23 13.67 -3.36
CA LEU A 163 14.57 14.96 -3.45
C LEU A 163 14.54 15.64 -2.07
N PRO A 164 14.58 16.99 -2.01
CA PRO A 164 14.24 17.69 -0.78
C PRO A 164 12.82 17.28 -0.38
N GLN A 165 12.56 17.26 0.93
CA GLN A 165 11.20 16.97 1.40
C GLN A 165 10.21 17.89 0.69
N ALA A 166 9.11 17.29 0.25
CA ALA A 166 8.10 18.04 -0.47
C ALA A 166 7.67 19.27 0.34
N PRO A 167 7.59 20.46 -0.27
CA PRO A 167 7.15 21.65 0.41
C PRO A 167 5.78 21.41 1.07
N TRP A 168 5.53 22.07 2.18
CA TRP A 168 4.28 21.91 2.96
C TRP A 168 3.01 22.02 2.10
N PHE A 169 3.00 22.88 1.08
CA PHE A 169 1.87 23.03 0.16
C PHE A 169 1.62 21.78 -0.68
N THR A 170 2.64 21.02 -1.07
CA THR A 170 2.50 19.73 -1.74
C THR A 170 1.86 18.69 -0.82
N LEU A 171 2.22 18.74 0.47
CA LEU A 171 1.63 17.87 1.48
C LEU A 171 0.15 18.23 1.70
N VAL A 172 -0.16 19.53 1.80
CA VAL A 172 -1.56 19.99 1.92
C VAL A 172 -2.36 19.62 0.68
N PHE A 173 -1.81 19.85 -0.52
CA PHE A 173 -2.46 19.49 -1.77
C PHE A 173 -2.72 17.98 -1.86
N GLY A 174 -1.73 17.16 -1.54
CA GLY A 174 -1.88 15.70 -1.51
C GLY A 174 -2.84 15.17 -0.44
N ALA A 175 -3.11 15.95 0.62
CA ALA A 175 -4.10 15.60 1.63
C ALA A 175 -5.54 15.95 1.22
N LEU A 176 -5.72 16.81 0.21
CA LEU A 176 -7.03 17.24 -0.27
C LEU A 176 -7.58 16.38 -1.43
N PHE A 177 -6.74 15.54 -2.02
CA PHE A 177 -7.08 14.65 -3.12
C PHE A 177 -7.01 13.18 -2.72
#